data_fa5a9d1a114ef75b72a4be694a74707f
#
_entry.id   fa5a9d1a114ef75b72a4be694a74707f
#
_cell.length_a   1.000
_cell.length_b   1.000
_cell.length_c   1.000
_cell.angle_alpha   90.00
_cell.angle_beta   90.00
_cell.angle_gamma   90.00
#
_symmetry.space_group_name_H-M   'P 1'
#
loop_
_entity.id
_entity.type
_entity.pdbx_description
1 polymer ?
#
loop_
_entity_poly.entity_id
_entity_poly.type
_entity_poly.pdbx_seq_one_letter_code
_entity_poly.pdbx_strand_id
1 'polypeptide(L)'
;KDKKASTQLEFWKKVEAECAKHGKVIREIHCDGGGEYMANEVLHYWEEVKCYKVIASCPETPQQNARAERKLLTLDDKVNAQLQDRGLHDRYWEKCLYYTVHVENLILSVHRPEMPPMQYMTGEVVDVSHLDKPWGSVVYCHNKMRTKKQSRKANPGIFVGIPARHVGIIAYVPEQARLEITRDYTVDLTITTKAQRAKIDWKSDVPYTGVLHEDEENSNDVSTSNLAPSPMPVTK
;
A
#
# COMPACT_ATOMS: atom_id res chain seq x y z
N LYS A 1 -6.83 0.29 -29.90
CA LYS A 1 -6.31 -0.55 -28.80
C LYS A 1 -7.10 -0.24 -27.56
N ASP A 2 -7.67 -1.25 -26.94
CA ASP A 2 -8.48 -1.08 -25.74
C ASP A 2 -7.55 -0.71 -24.56
N LYS A 3 -7.77 0.51 -24.01
CA LYS A 3 -6.99 1.01 -22.88
C LYS A 3 -7.10 0.11 -21.64
N LYS A 4 -8.23 -0.57 -21.48
CA LYS A 4 -8.45 -1.51 -20.36
C LYS A 4 -7.59 -2.77 -20.50
N ALA A 5 -7.52 -3.36 -21.68
CA ALA A 5 -6.70 -4.54 -21.93
C ALA A 5 -5.20 -4.26 -21.72
N SER A 6 -4.70 -3.12 -22.19
CA SER A 6 -3.30 -2.74 -21.96
C SER A 6 -2.97 -2.55 -20.48
N THR A 7 -3.86 -1.96 -19.70
CA THR A 7 -3.69 -1.78 -18.24
C THR A 7 -3.68 -3.14 -17.53
N GLN A 8 -4.54 -4.08 -17.94
CA GLN A 8 -4.55 -5.44 -17.39
C GLN A 8 -3.23 -6.17 -17.67
N LEU A 9 -2.73 -6.09 -18.90
CA LEU A 9 -1.45 -6.72 -19.24
C LEU A 9 -0.27 -6.16 -18.47
N GLU A 10 -0.21 -4.85 -18.25
CA GLU A 10 0.81 -4.22 -17.41
C GLU A 10 0.72 -4.69 -15.96
N PHE A 11 -0.49 -4.77 -15.41
CA PHE A 11 -0.72 -5.30 -14.07
C PHE A 11 -0.21 -6.73 -13.94
N TRP A 12 -0.58 -7.62 -14.87
CA TRP A 12 -0.16 -9.02 -14.80
C TRP A 12 1.34 -9.19 -14.94
N LYS A 13 2.00 -8.41 -15.80
CA LYS A 13 3.47 -8.42 -15.90
C LYS A 13 4.14 -8.03 -14.57
N LYS A 14 3.57 -7.07 -13.83
CA LYS A 14 4.06 -6.70 -12.50
C LYS A 14 3.86 -7.83 -11.48
N VAL A 15 2.69 -8.47 -11.48
CA VAL A 15 2.41 -9.62 -10.60
C VAL A 15 3.35 -10.78 -10.88
N GLU A 16 3.57 -11.12 -12.13
CA GLU A 16 4.51 -12.17 -12.53
C GLU A 16 5.94 -11.86 -12.10
N ALA A 17 6.39 -10.63 -12.34
CA ALA A 17 7.73 -10.19 -11.93
C ALA A 17 7.91 -10.31 -10.41
N GLU A 18 6.87 -9.96 -9.63
CA GLU A 18 6.90 -10.11 -8.19
C GLU A 18 6.92 -11.58 -7.76
N CYS A 19 6.09 -12.42 -8.36
CA CYS A 19 6.13 -13.88 -8.12
C CYS A 19 7.51 -14.45 -8.40
N ALA A 20 8.10 -14.10 -9.54
CA ALA A 20 9.41 -14.60 -9.98
C ALA A 20 10.55 -14.24 -9.02
N LYS A 21 10.54 -13.04 -8.41
CA LYS A 21 11.53 -12.64 -7.40
C LYS A 21 11.59 -13.61 -6.21
N HIS A 22 10.46 -14.22 -5.88
CA HIS A 22 10.31 -15.15 -4.76
C HIS A 22 10.28 -16.63 -5.20
N GLY A 23 10.68 -16.93 -6.44
CA GLY A 23 10.67 -18.29 -6.97
C GLY A 23 9.27 -18.90 -7.11
N LYS A 24 8.22 -18.06 -7.16
CA LYS A 24 6.83 -18.49 -7.34
C LYS A 24 6.42 -18.38 -8.80
N VAL A 25 5.52 -19.26 -9.22
CA VAL A 25 4.95 -19.25 -10.57
C VAL A 25 3.44 -19.27 -10.51
N ILE A 26 2.80 -18.52 -11.39
CA ILE A 26 1.36 -18.57 -11.60
C ILE A 26 1.07 -19.77 -12.48
N ARG A 27 0.10 -20.60 -12.12
CA ARG A 27 -0.32 -21.76 -12.91
C ARG A 27 -1.75 -21.65 -13.42
N GLU A 28 -2.60 -21.02 -12.63
CA GLU A 28 -4.03 -20.97 -12.90
C GLU A 28 -4.59 -19.59 -12.52
N ILE A 29 -5.48 -19.07 -13.35
CA ILE A 29 -6.18 -17.80 -13.15
C ILE A 29 -7.67 -18.09 -13.12
N HIS A 30 -8.33 -17.67 -12.04
CA HIS A 30 -9.77 -17.66 -11.94
C HIS A 30 -10.26 -16.23 -12.10
N CYS A 31 -11.17 -15.99 -13.03
CA CYS A 31 -11.76 -14.68 -13.26
C CYS A 31 -13.27 -14.79 -13.49
N ASP A 32 -13.97 -13.68 -13.38
CA ASP A 32 -15.33 -13.59 -13.88
C ASP A 32 -15.32 -13.43 -15.42
N GLY A 33 -16.49 -13.52 -16.03
CA GLY A 33 -16.62 -13.32 -17.48
C GLY A 33 -16.59 -11.84 -17.91
N GLY A 34 -15.98 -10.95 -17.11
CA GLY A 34 -15.87 -9.53 -17.40
C GLY A 34 -15.12 -9.26 -18.70
N GLY A 35 -15.59 -8.32 -19.51
CA GLY A 35 -15.02 -8.02 -20.83
C GLY A 35 -13.54 -7.63 -20.79
N GLU A 36 -13.06 -7.07 -19.68
CA GLU A 36 -11.65 -6.74 -19.47
C GLU A 36 -10.74 -7.97 -19.35
N TYR A 37 -11.25 -9.08 -18.83
CA TYR A 37 -10.52 -10.35 -18.70
C TYR A 37 -10.69 -11.22 -19.94
N MET A 38 -11.82 -11.09 -20.62
CA MET A 38 -12.15 -11.84 -21.84
C MET A 38 -11.65 -11.17 -23.12
N ALA A 39 -10.91 -10.05 -23.02
CA ALA A 39 -10.29 -9.41 -24.18
C ALA A 39 -9.27 -10.36 -24.84
N ASN A 40 -9.34 -10.52 -26.17
CA ASN A 40 -8.48 -11.44 -26.92
C ASN A 40 -6.98 -11.24 -26.62
N GLU A 41 -6.53 -10.00 -26.44
CA GLU A 41 -5.14 -9.67 -26.12
C GLU A 41 -4.72 -10.24 -24.74
N VAL A 42 -5.64 -10.22 -23.76
CA VAL A 42 -5.40 -10.71 -22.40
C VAL A 42 -5.41 -12.23 -22.38
N LEU A 43 -6.40 -12.86 -23.01
CA LEU A 43 -6.49 -14.31 -23.12
C LEU A 43 -5.29 -14.90 -23.89
N HIS A 44 -4.94 -14.31 -25.03
CA HIS A 44 -3.75 -14.72 -25.76
C HIS A 44 -2.48 -14.65 -24.89
N TYR A 45 -2.32 -13.58 -24.12
CA TYR A 45 -1.17 -13.47 -23.20
C TYR A 45 -1.16 -14.57 -22.14
N TRP A 46 -2.31 -14.86 -21.52
CA TRP A 46 -2.39 -15.87 -20.46
C TRP A 46 -2.24 -17.29 -20.99
N GLU A 47 -2.95 -17.64 -22.05
CA GLU A 47 -3.04 -19.02 -22.55
C GLU A 47 -1.89 -19.37 -23.47
N GLU A 48 -1.58 -18.53 -24.46
CA GLU A 48 -0.60 -18.82 -25.51
C GLU A 48 0.83 -18.42 -25.10
N VAL A 49 1.00 -17.22 -24.51
CA VAL A 49 2.34 -16.72 -24.17
C VAL A 49 2.82 -17.29 -22.84
N LYS A 50 1.94 -17.42 -21.85
CA LYS A 50 2.29 -17.84 -20.49
C LYS A 50 1.86 -19.28 -20.15
N CYS A 51 1.03 -19.88 -20.96
CA CYS A 51 0.48 -21.22 -20.75
C CYS A 51 -0.23 -21.38 -19.38
N TYR A 52 -0.93 -20.34 -18.94
CA TYR A 52 -1.74 -20.43 -17.74
C TYR A 52 -3.05 -21.13 -18.04
N LYS A 53 -3.55 -21.90 -17.07
CA LYS A 53 -4.90 -22.43 -17.12
C LYS A 53 -5.87 -21.31 -16.72
N VAL A 54 -6.70 -20.84 -17.64
CA VAL A 54 -7.71 -19.83 -17.38
C VAL A 54 -9.05 -20.50 -17.10
N ILE A 55 -9.68 -20.15 -15.99
CA ILE A 55 -11.00 -20.62 -15.58
C ILE A 55 -11.89 -19.39 -15.41
N ALA A 56 -12.72 -19.13 -16.41
CA ALA A 56 -13.75 -18.10 -16.32
C ALA A 56 -15.02 -18.67 -15.70
N SER A 57 -15.64 -17.89 -14.81
CA SER A 57 -16.93 -18.23 -14.23
C SER A 57 -18.01 -18.26 -15.31
N CYS A 58 -18.88 -19.26 -15.27
CA CYS A 58 -20.04 -19.30 -16.16
C CYS A 58 -20.98 -18.13 -15.87
N PRO A 59 -21.65 -17.57 -16.89
CA PRO A 59 -22.70 -16.59 -16.68
C PRO A 59 -23.74 -17.12 -15.66
N GLU A 60 -24.24 -16.22 -14.82
CA GLU A 60 -25.26 -16.52 -13.79
C GLU A 60 -24.83 -17.53 -12.70
N THR A 61 -23.52 -17.78 -12.53
CA THR A 61 -23.01 -18.64 -11.45
C THR A 61 -22.09 -17.86 -10.49
N PRO A 62 -22.64 -16.96 -9.65
CA PRO A 62 -21.84 -16.11 -8.76
C PRO A 62 -21.03 -16.91 -7.73
N GLN A 63 -21.43 -18.15 -7.44
CA GLN A 63 -20.71 -19.02 -6.49
C GLN A 63 -19.28 -19.34 -6.95
N GLN A 64 -18.98 -19.31 -8.24
CA GLN A 64 -17.65 -19.59 -8.77
C GLN A 64 -16.67 -18.45 -8.48
N ASN A 65 -17.15 -17.21 -8.36
CA ASN A 65 -16.35 -16.03 -8.00
C ASN A 65 -16.52 -15.58 -6.54
N ALA A 66 -17.34 -16.29 -5.77
CA ALA A 66 -17.72 -15.92 -4.40
C ALA A 66 -16.53 -15.69 -3.46
N ARG A 67 -15.38 -16.30 -3.74
CA ARG A 67 -14.16 -16.11 -2.92
C ARG A 67 -13.59 -14.70 -3.10
N ALA A 68 -13.48 -14.22 -4.34
CA ALA A 68 -13.00 -12.88 -4.65
C ALA A 68 -13.98 -11.83 -4.16
N GLU A 69 -15.27 -12.00 -4.44
CA GLU A 69 -16.35 -11.11 -3.99
C GLU A 69 -16.35 -10.96 -2.46
N ARG A 70 -16.31 -12.09 -1.74
CA ARG A 70 -16.27 -12.06 -0.27
C ARG A 70 -15.03 -11.36 0.27
N LYS A 71 -13.87 -11.51 -0.40
CA LYS A 71 -12.67 -10.80 0.00
C LYS A 71 -12.80 -9.29 -0.21
N LEU A 72 -13.37 -8.86 -1.33
CA LEU A 72 -13.64 -7.44 -1.61
C LEU A 72 -14.61 -6.85 -0.58
N LEU A 73 -15.74 -7.50 -0.31
CA LEU A 73 -16.68 -7.06 0.73
C LEU A 73 -16.00 -6.92 2.10
N THR A 74 -15.16 -7.90 2.48
CA THR A 74 -14.43 -7.83 3.76
C THR A 74 -13.46 -6.66 3.80
N LEU A 75 -12.80 -6.32 2.69
CA LEU A 75 -11.92 -5.15 2.61
C LEU A 75 -12.71 -3.86 2.71
N ASP A 76 -13.83 -3.75 2.00
CA ASP A 76 -14.72 -2.58 2.06
C ASP A 76 -15.26 -2.34 3.46
N ASP A 77 -15.73 -3.39 4.14
CA ASP A 77 -16.19 -3.29 5.53
C ASP A 77 -15.09 -2.77 6.45
N LYS A 78 -13.86 -3.27 6.31
CA LYS A 78 -12.71 -2.82 7.11
C LYS A 78 -12.32 -1.38 6.82
N VAL A 79 -12.35 -0.97 5.56
CA VAL A 79 -12.07 0.42 5.14
C VAL A 79 -13.12 1.35 5.73
N ASN A 80 -14.40 1.02 5.58
CA ASN A 80 -15.51 1.80 6.11
C ASN A 80 -15.43 1.92 7.63
N ALA A 81 -15.16 0.83 8.34
CA ALA A 81 -15.00 0.84 9.79
C ALA A 81 -13.84 1.77 10.23
N GLN A 82 -12.69 1.71 9.55
CA GLN A 82 -11.55 2.58 9.86
C GLN A 82 -11.83 4.06 9.58
N LEU A 83 -12.49 4.37 8.45
CA LEU A 83 -12.87 5.75 8.12
C LEU A 83 -13.84 6.33 9.16
N GLN A 84 -14.85 5.54 9.55
CA GLN A 84 -15.85 5.95 10.55
C GLN A 84 -15.23 6.09 11.95
N ASP A 85 -14.45 5.11 12.40
CA ASP A 85 -13.76 5.14 13.70
C ASP A 85 -12.88 6.39 13.83
N ARG A 86 -12.16 6.72 12.76
CA ARG A 86 -11.31 7.89 12.72
C ARG A 86 -12.03 9.19 12.37
N GLY A 87 -13.29 9.14 11.96
CA GLY A 87 -14.07 10.30 11.52
C GLY A 87 -13.41 11.02 10.35
N LEU A 88 -12.78 10.27 9.45
CA LEU A 88 -12.15 10.79 8.25
C LEU A 88 -13.13 10.75 7.07
N HIS A 89 -12.96 11.67 6.13
CA HIS A 89 -13.80 11.76 4.94
C HIS A 89 -13.49 10.60 3.97
N ASP A 90 -14.50 10.17 3.20
CA ASP A 90 -14.42 9.06 2.23
C ASP A 90 -13.34 9.24 1.17
N ARG A 91 -12.94 10.47 0.86
CA ARG A 91 -11.82 10.74 -0.05
C ARG A 91 -10.50 10.03 0.30
N TYR A 92 -10.36 9.58 1.56
CA TYR A 92 -9.19 8.81 2.00
C TYR A 92 -9.33 7.29 1.80
N TRP A 93 -10.46 6.82 1.21
CA TRP A 93 -10.76 5.40 1.07
C TRP A 93 -9.63 4.62 0.38
N GLU A 94 -9.07 5.18 -0.69
CA GLU A 94 -7.98 4.54 -1.44
C GLU A 94 -6.75 4.30 -0.56
N LYS A 95 -6.33 5.31 0.21
CA LYS A 95 -5.18 5.19 1.11
C LYS A 95 -5.46 4.21 2.25
N CYS A 96 -6.69 4.24 2.76
CA CYS A 96 -7.16 3.28 3.76
C CYS A 96 -7.15 1.86 3.21
N LEU A 97 -7.61 1.65 1.99
CA LEU A 97 -7.61 0.35 1.32
C LEU A 97 -6.19 -0.20 1.15
N TYR A 98 -5.25 0.61 0.66
CA TYR A 98 -3.85 0.20 0.54
C TYR A 98 -3.25 -0.21 1.88
N TYR A 99 -3.50 0.55 2.93
CA TYR A 99 -3.04 0.20 4.27
C TYR A 99 -3.71 -1.07 4.80
N THR A 100 -5.02 -1.22 4.60
CA THR A 100 -5.77 -2.41 5.00
C THR A 100 -5.23 -3.67 4.33
N VAL A 101 -4.99 -3.62 3.01
CA VAL A 101 -4.39 -4.73 2.26
C VAL A 101 -2.98 -5.03 2.75
N HIS A 102 -2.19 -3.99 3.04
CA HIS A 102 -0.86 -4.17 3.62
C HIS A 102 -0.92 -4.94 4.94
N VAL A 103 -1.76 -4.50 5.87
CA VAL A 103 -1.95 -5.17 7.17
C VAL A 103 -2.45 -6.61 6.99
N GLU A 104 -3.43 -6.85 6.12
CA GLU A 104 -3.96 -8.18 5.82
C GLU A 104 -2.89 -9.16 5.31
N ASN A 105 -1.89 -8.67 4.61
CA ASN A 105 -0.79 -9.49 4.15
C ASN A 105 0.24 -9.83 5.24
N LEU A 106 0.25 -9.06 6.34
CA LEU A 106 1.20 -9.21 7.44
C LEU A 106 0.65 -10.00 8.63
N ILE A 107 -0.67 -10.18 8.71
CA ILE A 107 -1.32 -10.88 9.83
C ILE A 107 -1.81 -12.28 9.41
N LEU A 108 -1.96 -13.14 10.40
CA LEU A 108 -2.55 -14.47 10.21
C LEU A 108 -4.01 -14.36 9.77
N SER A 109 -4.45 -15.25 8.92
CA SER A 109 -5.85 -15.35 8.51
C SER A 109 -6.45 -16.68 8.97
N VAL A 110 -7.80 -16.72 9.07
CA VAL A 110 -8.53 -17.96 9.40
C VAL A 110 -8.19 -19.11 8.43
N HIS A 111 -7.93 -18.77 7.16
CA HIS A 111 -7.61 -19.76 6.13
C HIS A 111 -6.13 -20.18 6.11
N ARG A 112 -5.27 -19.44 6.81
CA ARG A 112 -3.83 -19.70 6.96
C ARG A 112 -3.39 -19.28 8.36
N PRO A 113 -3.69 -20.10 9.36
CA PRO A 113 -3.33 -19.79 10.74
C PRO A 113 -1.85 -20.02 11.04
N GLU A 114 -1.10 -20.69 10.16
CA GLU A 114 0.29 -21.07 10.39
C GLU A 114 1.26 -19.92 10.08
N MET A 115 0.96 -19.13 9.05
CA MET A 115 1.84 -18.02 8.66
C MET A 115 1.11 -16.92 7.85
N PRO A 116 1.58 -15.66 7.96
CA PRO A 116 1.04 -14.55 7.17
C PRO A 116 1.21 -14.74 5.66
N PRO A 117 0.30 -14.18 4.83
CA PRO A 117 0.41 -14.26 3.38
C PRO A 117 1.75 -13.76 2.83
N MET A 118 2.28 -12.66 3.37
CA MET A 118 3.57 -12.10 2.96
C MET A 118 4.72 -13.08 3.25
N GLN A 119 4.75 -13.67 4.43
CA GLN A 119 5.76 -14.68 4.78
C GLN A 119 5.68 -15.91 3.88
N TYR A 120 4.46 -16.35 3.54
CA TYR A 120 4.28 -17.44 2.57
C TYR A 120 4.82 -17.09 1.19
N MET A 121 4.66 -15.84 0.77
CA MET A 121 5.13 -15.35 -0.53
C MET A 121 6.64 -15.22 -0.57
N THR A 122 7.23 -14.56 0.43
CA THR A 122 8.66 -14.22 0.45
C THR A 122 9.56 -15.29 1.05
N GLY A 123 9.03 -16.12 1.96
CA GLY A 123 9.80 -17.05 2.78
C GLY A 123 10.48 -16.40 3.99
N GLU A 124 10.35 -15.09 4.16
CA GLU A 124 10.99 -14.32 5.23
C GLU A 124 10.01 -14.07 6.37
N VAL A 125 10.52 -14.04 7.61
CA VAL A 125 9.72 -13.68 8.79
C VAL A 125 9.28 -12.22 8.67
N VAL A 126 7.98 -12.00 8.84
CA VAL A 126 7.38 -10.68 8.68
C VAL A 126 7.65 -9.81 9.90
N ASP A 127 8.21 -8.62 9.68
CA ASP A 127 8.32 -7.59 10.71
C ASP A 127 7.02 -6.76 10.77
N VAL A 128 6.36 -6.81 11.93
CA VAL A 128 5.13 -6.06 12.22
C VAL A 128 5.35 -4.88 13.18
N SER A 129 6.59 -4.59 13.55
CA SER A 129 6.94 -3.53 14.52
C SER A 129 6.44 -2.14 14.08
N HIS A 130 6.31 -1.93 12.78
CA HIS A 130 5.80 -0.68 12.20
C HIS A 130 4.27 -0.51 12.28
N LEU A 131 3.53 -1.56 12.70
CA LEU A 131 2.08 -1.53 12.90
C LEU A 131 1.68 -1.04 14.31
N ASP A 132 2.54 -0.30 14.97
CA ASP A 132 2.37 0.23 16.33
C ASP A 132 1.32 1.34 16.45
N LYS A 133 0.80 1.81 15.30
CA LYS A 133 -0.17 2.92 15.25
C LYS A 133 -1.35 2.59 14.33
N PRO A 134 -2.58 2.92 14.76
CA PRO A 134 -3.75 2.77 13.91
C PRO A 134 -3.72 3.73 12.72
N TRP A 135 -4.25 3.28 11.58
CA TRP A 135 -4.45 4.14 10.42
C TRP A 135 -5.29 5.38 10.78
N GLY A 136 -4.97 6.50 10.19
CA GLY A 136 -5.65 7.75 10.46
C GLY A 136 -5.27 8.40 11.81
N SER A 137 -4.25 7.92 12.53
CA SER A 137 -3.75 8.58 13.74
C SER A 137 -3.20 9.96 13.43
N VAL A 138 -3.31 10.87 14.40
CA VAL A 138 -2.64 12.17 14.31
C VAL A 138 -1.16 11.99 14.51
N VAL A 139 -0.38 12.58 13.62
CA VAL A 139 1.08 12.56 13.65
C VAL A 139 1.61 13.99 13.56
N TYR A 140 2.71 14.26 14.21
CA TYR A 140 3.42 15.53 14.12
C TYR A 140 4.70 15.31 13.32
N CYS A 141 4.68 15.73 12.04
CA CYS A 141 5.80 15.61 11.14
C CYS A 141 6.82 16.73 11.38
N HIS A 142 8.07 16.39 11.56
CA HIS A 142 9.13 17.39 11.81
C HIS A 142 9.26 18.35 10.62
N ASN A 143 9.20 19.66 10.90
CA ASN A 143 9.26 20.68 9.87
C ASN A 143 10.73 20.94 9.44
N LYS A 144 11.14 20.28 8.35
CA LYS A 144 12.47 20.42 7.74
C LYS A 144 12.71 21.78 7.10
N MET A 145 11.64 22.49 6.73
CA MET A 145 11.68 23.81 6.06
C MET A 145 11.69 24.98 7.05
N ARG A 146 11.92 24.70 8.33
CA ARG A 146 11.94 25.73 9.36
C ARG A 146 13.10 26.71 9.17
N THR A 147 12.77 27.96 8.84
CA THR A 147 13.75 29.04 8.62
C THR A 147 14.00 29.91 9.84
N LYS A 148 12.99 30.03 10.74
CA LYS A 148 13.07 30.88 11.95
C LYS A 148 13.02 30.04 13.23
N LYS A 149 13.78 30.41 14.24
CA LYS A 149 13.83 29.71 15.54
C LYS A 149 12.46 29.61 16.21
N GLN A 150 11.59 30.63 16.04
CA GLN A 150 10.23 30.66 16.57
C GLN A 150 9.20 29.93 15.71
N SER A 151 9.55 29.49 14.51
CA SER A 151 8.63 28.74 13.67
C SER A 151 8.26 27.39 14.30
N ARG A 152 7.06 26.90 14.00
CA ARG A 152 6.58 25.59 14.45
C ARG A 152 7.60 24.49 14.14
N LYS A 153 7.94 23.67 15.13
CA LYS A 153 8.93 22.59 14.99
C LYS A 153 8.39 21.38 14.23
N ALA A 154 7.10 21.14 14.34
CA ALA A 154 6.42 20.04 13.68
C ALA A 154 5.04 20.47 13.19
N ASN A 155 4.61 19.94 12.06
CA ASN A 155 3.30 20.18 11.47
C ASN A 155 2.38 19.00 11.79
N PRO A 156 1.14 19.24 12.21
CA PRO A 156 0.19 18.15 12.39
C PRO A 156 -0.19 17.55 11.05
N GLY A 157 -0.25 16.23 11.02
CA GLY A 157 -0.61 15.44 9.87
C GLY A 157 -1.49 14.25 10.26
N ILE A 158 -1.95 13.53 9.27
CA ILE A 158 -2.72 12.30 9.42
C ILE A 158 -1.91 11.16 8.85
N PHE A 159 -1.67 10.11 9.63
CA PHE A 159 -1.03 8.89 9.15
C PHE A 159 -1.94 8.18 8.15
N VAL A 160 -1.50 8.05 6.90
CA VAL A 160 -2.31 7.47 5.82
C VAL A 160 -1.68 6.23 5.17
N GLY A 161 -0.48 5.83 5.56
CA GLY A 161 0.11 4.63 5.02
C GLY A 161 1.59 4.42 5.31
N ILE A 162 2.11 3.31 4.81
CA ILE A 162 3.51 2.90 4.89
C ILE A 162 4.11 2.98 3.48
N PRO A 163 5.25 3.64 3.27
CA PRO A 163 5.87 3.71 1.96
C PRO A 163 6.52 2.38 1.58
N ALA A 164 6.37 1.96 0.32
CA ALA A 164 6.88 0.67 -0.16
C ALA A 164 8.43 0.61 -0.23
N ARG A 165 9.10 1.75 -0.42
CA ARG A 165 10.55 1.81 -0.69
C ARG A 165 11.35 2.63 0.32
N HIS A 166 10.68 3.24 1.30
CA HIS A 166 11.32 4.15 2.25
C HIS A 166 11.00 3.75 3.69
N VAL A 167 11.92 4.01 4.58
CA VAL A 167 11.66 3.87 6.02
C VAL A 167 10.82 5.06 6.50
N GLY A 168 9.79 4.79 7.30
CA GLY A 168 8.95 5.81 7.90
C GLY A 168 7.46 5.64 7.56
N ILE A 169 6.75 6.73 7.48
CA ILE A 169 5.31 6.77 7.22
C ILE A 169 4.96 7.71 6.07
N ILE A 170 3.79 7.50 5.49
CA ILE A 170 3.12 8.47 4.63
C ILE A 170 2.14 9.24 5.51
N ALA A 171 2.30 10.55 5.60
CA ALA A 171 1.40 11.43 6.31
C ALA A 171 0.78 12.45 5.36
N TYR A 172 -0.51 12.70 5.49
CA TYR A 172 -1.14 13.86 4.87
C TYR A 172 -0.99 15.05 5.80
N VAL A 173 -0.37 16.12 5.32
CA VAL A 173 -0.14 17.37 6.07
C VAL A 173 -1.10 18.44 5.54
N PRO A 174 -2.22 18.72 6.21
CA PRO A 174 -3.24 19.66 5.73
C PRO A 174 -2.71 21.07 5.46
N GLU A 175 -1.81 21.58 6.31
CA GLU A 175 -1.21 22.92 6.13
C GLU A 175 -0.50 23.08 4.78
N GLN A 176 0.02 22.00 4.24
CA GLN A 176 0.74 21.98 2.96
C GLN A 176 -0.09 21.35 1.83
N ALA A 177 -1.29 20.85 2.14
CA ALA A 177 -2.18 20.13 1.23
C ALA A 177 -1.49 19.00 0.45
N ARG A 178 -0.52 18.32 1.06
CA ARG A 178 0.28 17.27 0.39
C ARG A 178 0.48 16.04 1.25
N LEU A 179 0.84 14.95 0.58
CA LEU A 179 1.39 13.77 1.22
C LEU A 179 2.90 13.98 1.43
N GLU A 180 3.37 13.58 2.60
CA GLU A 180 4.79 13.64 2.95
C GLU A 180 5.24 12.25 3.42
N ILE A 181 6.40 11.81 2.91
CA ILE A 181 7.08 10.62 3.43
C ILE A 181 8.10 11.11 4.47
N THR A 182 7.93 10.68 5.70
CA THR A 182 8.82 11.08 6.79
C THR A 182 9.09 9.93 7.76
N ARG A 183 10.31 9.90 8.28
CA ARG A 183 10.69 9.04 9.42
C ARG A 183 10.76 9.82 10.74
N ASP A 184 10.82 11.16 10.64
CA ASP A 184 10.92 12.04 11.80
C ASP A 184 9.54 12.56 12.16
N TYR A 185 8.83 11.79 12.97
CA TYR A 185 7.46 12.09 13.39
C TYR A 185 7.22 11.62 14.84
N THR A 186 6.20 12.19 15.46
CA THR A 186 5.65 11.73 16.74
C THR A 186 4.17 11.42 16.56
N VAL A 187 3.71 10.29 17.06
CA VAL A 187 2.29 9.89 17.01
C VAL A 187 1.59 10.35 18.27
N ASP A 188 0.42 10.93 18.14
CA ASP A 188 -0.47 11.22 19.25
C ASP A 188 -1.62 10.19 19.29
N LEU A 189 -1.45 9.17 20.11
CA LEU A 189 -2.44 8.11 20.27
C LEU A 189 -3.61 8.53 21.17
N THR A 190 -3.55 9.68 21.83
CA THR A 190 -4.63 10.19 22.68
C THR A 190 -5.75 10.83 21.87
N ILE A 191 -5.45 11.25 20.64
CA ILE A 191 -6.40 11.87 19.72
C ILE A 191 -7.04 10.78 18.85
N THR A 192 -8.12 10.21 19.34
CA THR A 192 -8.81 9.10 18.67
C THR A 192 -10.13 9.51 18.00
N THR A 193 -10.79 10.56 18.48
CA THR A 193 -12.12 10.95 18.01
C THR A 193 -12.09 12.15 17.07
N LYS A 194 -13.15 12.27 16.23
CA LYS A 194 -13.40 13.44 15.37
C LYS A 194 -13.43 14.74 16.17
N ALA A 195 -14.06 14.74 17.36
CA ALA A 195 -14.14 15.92 18.21
C ALA A 195 -12.78 16.36 18.76
N GLN A 196 -11.90 15.41 19.10
CA GLN A 196 -10.54 15.73 19.52
C GLN A 196 -9.69 16.28 18.37
N ARG A 197 -9.85 15.72 17.15
CA ARG A 197 -9.19 16.24 15.95
C ARG A 197 -9.61 17.64 15.57
N ALA A 198 -10.89 17.99 15.76
CA ALA A 198 -11.39 19.34 15.49
C ALA A 198 -10.71 20.41 16.36
N LYS A 199 -10.05 20.04 17.46
CA LYS A 199 -9.27 20.94 18.31
C LYS A 199 -7.85 21.19 17.80
N ILE A 200 -7.39 20.42 16.81
CA ILE A 200 -6.08 20.62 16.20
C ILE A 200 -6.17 21.82 15.26
N ASP A 201 -5.22 22.73 15.38
CA ASP A 201 -5.10 23.86 14.46
C ASP A 201 -4.58 23.39 13.08
N TRP A 202 -5.53 23.00 12.23
CA TRP A 202 -5.28 22.71 10.82
C TRP A 202 -5.37 24.01 10.05
N LYS A 203 -4.27 24.55 9.58
CA LYS A 203 -4.26 25.86 8.91
C LYS A 203 -4.94 25.90 7.54
N SER A 204 -5.33 24.78 6.95
CA SER A 204 -6.07 24.80 5.69
C SER A 204 -6.96 23.56 5.51
N ASP A 205 -8.20 23.81 5.10
CA ASP A 205 -9.14 22.82 4.54
C ASP A 205 -8.91 22.61 3.03
N VAL A 206 -7.67 22.67 2.55
CA VAL A 206 -7.41 22.49 1.13
C VAL A 206 -7.73 21.06 0.74
N PRO A 207 -8.59 20.85 -0.27
CA PRO A 207 -8.96 19.51 -0.70
C PRO A 207 -7.72 18.77 -1.22
N TYR A 208 -7.53 17.55 -0.72
CA TYR A 208 -6.52 16.64 -1.24
C TYR A 208 -6.82 16.32 -2.71
N THR A 209 -5.93 16.68 -3.62
CA THR A 209 -6.07 16.44 -5.06
C THR A 209 -5.51 15.10 -5.53
N GLY A 210 -5.18 14.21 -4.63
CA GLY A 210 -5.12 12.76 -4.88
C GLY A 210 -3.94 12.16 -5.62
N VAL A 211 -3.00 12.93 -6.14
CA VAL A 211 -1.85 12.37 -6.86
C VAL A 211 -0.63 12.33 -5.94
N LEU A 212 -0.20 11.13 -5.55
CA LEU A 212 1.21 10.94 -5.21
C LEU A 212 1.97 11.19 -6.52
N HIS A 213 2.58 12.37 -6.66
CA HIS A 213 3.71 12.45 -7.56
C HIS A 213 4.75 11.52 -6.93
N GLU A 214 4.91 10.32 -7.47
CA GLU A 214 6.16 9.61 -7.37
C GLU A 214 7.14 10.59 -8.02
N ASP A 215 8.03 11.15 -7.20
CA ASP A 215 9.04 12.09 -7.68
C ASP A 215 9.67 11.44 -8.91
N GLU A 216 9.56 12.15 -10.03
CA GLU A 216 10.32 11.87 -11.23
C GLU A 216 11.75 11.63 -10.78
N GLU A 217 12.31 10.51 -11.19
CA GLU A 217 13.69 10.12 -10.96
C GLU A 217 14.59 11.32 -11.22
N ASN A 218 15.00 11.98 -10.15
CA ASN A 218 16.10 12.89 -10.23
C ASN A 218 17.37 12.02 -10.36
N SER A 219 17.63 11.62 -11.61
CA SER A 219 18.89 11.05 -12.05
C SER A 219 19.96 12.13 -11.93
N ASN A 220 20.46 12.30 -10.73
CA ASN A 220 21.74 12.97 -10.53
C ASN A 220 22.70 12.00 -9.86
N ASP A 221 23.64 11.57 -10.67
CA ASP A 221 24.86 10.85 -10.37
C ASP A 221 25.38 11.10 -8.96
N VAL A 222 25.34 10.06 -8.15
CA VAL A 222 26.29 9.92 -7.05
C VAL A 222 27.25 8.81 -7.43
N SER A 223 28.43 9.26 -7.88
CA SER A 223 29.62 8.47 -8.12
C SER A 223 29.82 7.40 -7.04
N THR A 224 29.81 6.16 -7.48
CA THR A 224 30.26 4.99 -6.72
C THR A 224 31.73 5.14 -6.37
N SER A 225 32.03 5.53 -5.14
CA SER A 225 33.34 5.27 -4.57
C SER A 225 33.33 3.91 -3.89
N ASN A 226 34.14 3.01 -4.44
CA ASN A 226 34.47 1.69 -3.93
C ASN A 226 34.83 1.70 -2.45
N LEU A 227 34.07 0.95 -1.64
CA LEU A 227 34.53 0.46 -0.34
C LEU A 227 34.30 -1.04 -0.30
N ALA A 228 35.38 -1.78 -0.54
CA ALA A 228 35.47 -3.21 -0.32
C ALA A 228 35.27 -3.54 1.17
N PRO A 229 34.56 -4.62 1.53
CA PRO A 229 34.45 -5.05 2.92
C PRO A 229 35.76 -5.65 3.39
N SER A 230 36.27 -5.18 4.52
CA SER A 230 37.41 -5.76 5.23
C SER A 230 37.04 -7.15 5.82
N PRO A 231 37.96 -8.12 5.82
CA PRO A 231 37.69 -9.46 6.35
C PRO A 231 37.65 -9.45 7.89
N MET A 232 36.69 -10.20 8.43
CA MET A 232 36.56 -10.44 9.88
C MET A 232 37.70 -11.33 10.40
N PRO A 233 38.17 -11.12 11.62
CA PRO A 233 39.23 -11.94 12.21
C PRO A 233 38.65 -13.30 12.67
N VAL A 234 39.33 -14.35 12.27
CA VAL A 234 39.12 -15.73 12.74
C VAL A 234 39.76 -15.83 14.15
N THR A 235 38.94 -16.05 15.15
CA THR A 235 39.44 -16.46 16.49
C THR A 235 39.60 -17.96 16.51
N LYS A 236 40.78 -18.37 16.97
CA LYS A 236 41.17 -19.77 17.26
C LYS A 236 40.41 -20.29 18.46
#